data_ff0feeae9ad542802238fc7c9abe926a
#
_entry.id   ff0feeae9ad542802238fc7c9abe926a
#
_cell.length_a   1.000
_cell.length_b   1.000
_cell.length_c   1.000
_cell.angle_alpha   90.00
_cell.angle_beta   90.00
_cell.angle_gamma   90.00
#
_symmetry.space_group_name_H-M   'P 1'
#
loop_
_entity.id
_entity.type
_entity.pdbx_description
1 polymer ?
#
loop_
_entity_poly.entity_id
_entity_poly.type
_entity_poly.pdbx_seq_one_letter_code
_entity_poly.pdbx_strand_id
1 'polypeptide(L)'
;AKKLIDDGRTGLFPYTRPRGKKELFRKRDFIYDYVNHTYTCPNGKQLIYKTTRRDGYQEYRTTKANCATCPFLAQCTTSQNKQKTVFRHIWQFYLDKIEQNRLTTWGKATYKRRKETIERLFGTAKEHHNLRYTHENGRDKMHMKLGLTFACLNMKKLAKIMANRDRGKVNFFNFWM
;
A
#
# COMPACT_ATOMS: atom_id res chain seq x y z
N ALA A 1 8.64 -0.52 3.72
CA ALA A 1 9.02 -1.69 2.94
C ALA A 1 10.47 -2.10 3.22
N LYS A 2 11.45 -1.24 2.88
CA LYS A 2 12.88 -1.54 3.04
C LYS A 2 13.20 -2.03 4.45
N LYS A 3 12.94 -1.23 5.48
CA LYS A 3 13.21 -1.59 6.88
C LYS A 3 12.65 -2.95 7.30
N LEU A 4 11.43 -3.30 6.88
CA LEU A 4 10.82 -4.60 7.21
C LEU A 4 11.60 -5.78 6.62
N ILE A 5 12.07 -5.63 5.37
CA ILE A 5 12.81 -6.69 4.68
C ILE A 5 14.23 -6.80 5.25
N ASP A 6 14.87 -5.66 5.54
CA ASP A 6 16.20 -5.62 6.16
C ASP A 6 16.18 -6.25 7.57
N ASP A 7 15.08 -6.07 8.33
CA ASP A 7 14.82 -6.71 9.63
C ASP A 7 14.41 -8.21 9.49
N GLY A 8 14.45 -8.79 8.31
CA GLY A 8 14.05 -10.19 8.05
C GLY A 8 12.55 -10.45 8.18
N ARG A 9 11.72 -9.42 8.23
CA ARG A 9 10.26 -9.55 8.39
C ARG A 9 9.55 -9.59 7.05
N THR A 10 8.56 -10.47 6.96
CA THR A 10 7.69 -10.54 5.78
C THR A 10 6.62 -9.46 5.83
N GLY A 11 6.70 -8.49 4.91
CA GLY A 11 5.71 -7.43 4.79
C GLY A 11 4.49 -7.87 3.97
N LEU A 12 3.31 -7.42 4.38
CA LEU A 12 2.06 -7.63 3.65
C LEU A 12 1.27 -6.31 3.65
N PHE A 13 1.24 -5.62 2.49
CA PHE A 13 0.57 -4.34 2.36
C PHE A 13 -0.74 -4.47 1.58
N PRO A 14 -1.75 -3.61 1.89
CA PRO A 14 -2.97 -3.56 1.11
C PRO A 14 -2.70 -3.12 -0.32
N TYR A 15 -3.47 -3.67 -1.26
CA TYR A 15 -3.45 -3.17 -2.63
C TYR A 15 -3.96 -1.74 -2.69
N THR A 16 -3.15 -0.86 -3.23
CA THR A 16 -3.56 0.52 -3.52
C THR A 16 -3.84 0.64 -5.01
N ARG A 17 -5.11 0.93 -5.35
CA ARG A 17 -5.50 1.10 -6.76
C ARG A 17 -4.74 2.27 -7.37
N PRO A 18 -4.04 2.07 -8.50
CA PRO A 18 -3.34 3.17 -9.17
C PRO A 18 -4.31 4.28 -9.57
N ARG A 19 -3.95 5.51 -9.28
CA ARG A 19 -4.67 6.70 -9.74
C ARG A 19 -4.30 6.99 -11.20
N GLY A 20 -5.21 7.58 -11.96
CA GLY A 20 -4.99 7.98 -13.35
C GLY A 20 -6.11 7.55 -14.28
N LYS A 21 -6.10 8.06 -15.51
CA LYS A 21 -7.07 7.72 -16.55
C LYS A 21 -6.94 6.24 -16.93
N LYS A 22 -8.07 5.54 -17.03
CA LYS A 22 -8.11 4.10 -17.33
C LYS A 22 -7.61 3.78 -18.74
N GLU A 23 -7.78 4.72 -19.65
CA GLU A 23 -7.47 4.60 -21.07
C GLU A 23 -5.99 4.73 -21.40
N LEU A 24 -5.18 5.29 -20.48
CA LEU A 24 -3.75 5.50 -20.70
C LEU A 24 -2.92 4.36 -20.14
N PHE A 25 -1.84 4.03 -20.84
CA PHE A 25 -0.82 3.10 -20.35
C PHE A 25 -0.31 3.49 -18.97
N ARG A 26 -0.32 2.51 -18.08
CA ARG A 26 0.14 2.63 -16.69
C ARG A 26 1.57 2.14 -16.55
N LYS A 27 2.19 2.41 -15.42
CA LYS A 27 3.55 1.96 -15.11
C LYS A 27 3.75 0.44 -15.33
N ARG A 28 2.76 -0.38 -15.05
CA ARG A 28 2.81 -1.85 -15.22
C ARG A 28 2.91 -2.30 -16.68
N ASP A 29 2.51 -1.43 -17.62
CA ASP A 29 2.55 -1.72 -19.05
C ASP A 29 3.95 -1.43 -19.64
N PHE A 30 4.86 -0.93 -18.82
CA PHE A 30 6.27 -0.67 -19.13
C PHE A 30 7.15 -1.68 -18.40
N ILE A 31 8.00 -2.36 -19.11
CA ILE A 31 8.90 -3.38 -18.57
C ILE A 31 10.18 -2.70 -18.10
N TYR A 32 10.57 -2.93 -16.83
CA TYR A 32 11.81 -2.42 -16.28
C TYR A 32 12.96 -3.40 -16.48
N ASP A 33 14.02 -2.93 -17.12
CA ASP A 33 15.28 -3.65 -17.26
C ASP A 33 16.19 -3.29 -16.08
N TYR A 34 16.47 -4.28 -15.22
CA TYR A 34 17.32 -4.12 -14.04
C TYR A 34 18.81 -4.02 -14.39
N VAL A 35 19.23 -4.52 -15.56
CA VAL A 35 20.64 -4.49 -15.98
C VAL A 35 21.00 -3.11 -16.53
N ASN A 36 20.19 -2.63 -17.46
CA ASN A 36 20.44 -1.34 -18.13
C ASN A 36 19.79 -0.15 -17.41
N HIS A 37 19.04 -0.38 -16.32
CA HIS A 37 18.30 0.66 -15.60
C HIS A 37 17.43 1.51 -16.53
N THR A 38 16.68 0.87 -17.43
CA THR A 38 15.78 1.51 -18.38
C THR A 38 14.39 0.91 -18.32
N TYR A 39 13.40 1.62 -18.85
CA TYR A 39 12.07 1.07 -19.10
C TYR A 39 11.88 0.85 -20.59
N THR A 40 11.24 -0.24 -20.97
CA THR A 40 10.80 -0.49 -22.35
C THR A 40 9.29 -0.23 -22.45
N CYS A 41 8.87 0.61 -23.38
CA CYS A 41 7.46 0.91 -23.62
C CYS A 41 6.79 -0.20 -24.46
N PRO A 42 5.44 -0.27 -24.52
CA PRO A 42 4.73 -1.25 -25.34
C PRO A 42 5.09 -1.25 -26.83
N ASN A 43 5.64 -0.15 -27.34
CA ASN A 43 6.17 -0.03 -28.73
C ASN A 43 7.68 -0.36 -28.83
N GLY A 44 8.27 -1.04 -27.84
CA GLY A 44 9.67 -1.45 -27.88
C GLY A 44 10.71 -0.34 -27.73
N LYS A 45 10.29 0.92 -27.50
CA LYS A 45 11.23 2.04 -27.31
C LYS A 45 11.63 2.19 -25.84
N GLN A 46 12.87 2.58 -25.61
CA GLN A 46 13.41 2.73 -24.27
C GLN A 46 13.13 4.12 -23.65
N LEU A 47 12.81 4.13 -22.37
CA LEU A 47 12.79 5.31 -21.51
C LEU A 47 14.08 5.31 -20.69
N ILE A 48 14.87 6.33 -20.87
CA ILE A 48 16.15 6.51 -20.18
C ILE A 48 15.97 7.29 -18.89
N TYR A 49 16.80 6.97 -17.89
CA TYR A 49 16.89 7.73 -16.66
C TYR A 49 17.25 9.19 -16.96
N LYS A 50 16.58 10.12 -16.28
CA LYS A 50 16.84 11.56 -16.40
C LYS A 50 17.32 12.19 -15.09
N THR A 51 16.59 11.98 -14.01
CA THR A 51 16.91 12.60 -12.73
C THR A 51 16.25 11.84 -11.58
N THR A 52 16.75 12.06 -10.37
CA THR A 52 16.09 11.62 -9.13
C THR A 52 15.57 12.83 -8.39
N ARG A 53 14.29 12.85 -8.09
CA ARG A 53 13.63 13.88 -7.32
C ARG A 53 14.00 13.81 -5.83
N ARG A 54 13.79 14.89 -5.09
CA ARG A 54 14.01 14.95 -3.64
C ARG A 54 13.13 13.97 -2.84
N ASP A 55 11.98 13.59 -3.38
CA ASP A 55 11.05 12.60 -2.82
C ASP A 55 11.48 11.14 -3.09
N GLY A 56 12.68 10.91 -3.66
CA GLY A 56 13.22 9.59 -3.94
C GLY A 56 12.66 8.93 -5.21
N TYR A 57 11.93 9.65 -6.06
CA TYR A 57 11.46 9.11 -7.33
C TYR A 57 12.45 9.40 -8.46
N GLN A 58 12.89 8.35 -9.13
CA GLN A 58 13.65 8.37 -10.37
C GLN A 58 12.70 8.59 -11.54
N GLU A 59 13.04 9.51 -12.41
CA GLU A 59 12.31 9.87 -13.61
C GLU A 59 12.93 9.23 -14.84
N TYR A 60 12.13 8.46 -15.57
CA TYR A 60 12.49 7.85 -16.85
C TYR A 60 11.64 8.46 -17.95
N ARG A 61 12.28 8.87 -19.04
CA ARG A 61 11.60 9.60 -20.12
C ARG A 61 12.03 9.10 -21.49
N THR A 62 11.07 9.06 -22.43
CA THR A 62 11.33 8.86 -23.85
C THR A 62 11.90 10.12 -24.51
N THR A 63 12.49 9.98 -25.68
CA THR A 63 12.82 11.11 -26.56
C THR A 63 11.59 11.53 -27.36
N LYS A 64 11.53 12.84 -27.74
CA LYS A 64 10.44 13.35 -28.59
C LYS A 64 10.36 12.61 -29.94
N ALA A 65 11.51 12.36 -30.57
CA ALA A 65 11.61 11.66 -31.84
C ALA A 65 10.97 10.26 -31.79
N ASN A 66 11.22 9.49 -30.71
CA ASN A 66 10.67 8.13 -30.55
C ASN A 66 9.15 8.10 -30.36
N CYS A 67 8.56 9.19 -29.87
CA CYS A 67 7.13 9.26 -29.61
C CYS A 67 6.33 9.98 -30.72
N ALA A 68 6.98 10.81 -31.56
CA ALA A 68 6.32 11.61 -32.57
C ALA A 68 5.55 10.74 -33.59
N THR A 69 6.13 9.62 -34.00
CA THR A 69 5.56 8.67 -34.99
C THR A 69 4.94 7.43 -34.34
N CYS A 70 4.71 7.45 -33.02
CA CYS A 70 4.24 6.28 -32.30
C CYS A 70 2.72 6.06 -32.51
N PRO A 71 2.27 4.90 -32.99
CA PRO A 71 0.85 4.61 -33.19
C PRO A 71 0.06 4.59 -31.89
N PHE A 72 0.71 4.32 -30.75
CA PHE A 72 0.09 4.27 -29.43
C PHE A 72 0.13 5.60 -28.67
N LEU A 73 0.49 6.71 -29.33
CA LEU A 73 0.67 8.00 -28.65
C LEU A 73 -0.56 8.45 -27.87
N ALA A 74 -1.75 8.32 -28.47
CA ALA A 74 -3.01 8.71 -27.85
C ALA A 74 -3.34 7.90 -26.58
N GLN A 75 -2.96 6.62 -26.55
CA GLN A 75 -3.15 5.74 -25.40
C GLN A 75 -1.99 5.85 -24.37
N CYS A 76 -0.89 6.50 -24.75
CA CYS A 76 0.30 6.58 -23.94
C CYS A 76 0.36 7.86 -23.10
N THR A 77 0.13 9.03 -23.72
CA THR A 77 0.30 10.31 -23.02
C THR A 77 -0.59 11.41 -23.61
N THR A 78 -1.06 12.29 -22.72
CA THR A 78 -1.77 13.53 -23.10
C THR A 78 -0.85 14.76 -23.02
N SER A 79 0.45 14.56 -22.84
CA SER A 79 1.42 15.64 -22.73
C SER A 79 1.58 16.39 -24.05
N GLN A 80 1.56 17.71 -24.02
CA GLN A 80 1.83 18.57 -25.17
C GLN A 80 3.19 18.29 -25.82
N ASN A 81 4.19 17.91 -24.99
CA ASN A 81 5.53 17.55 -25.46
C ASN A 81 5.62 16.15 -26.10
N LYS A 82 4.48 15.44 -26.23
CA LYS A 82 4.43 14.08 -26.80
C LYS A 82 5.48 13.13 -26.21
N GLN A 83 5.77 13.27 -24.91
CA GLN A 83 6.75 12.42 -24.20
C GLN A 83 6.09 11.69 -23.05
N LYS A 84 6.39 10.40 -22.89
CA LYS A 84 6.00 9.63 -21.73
C LYS A 84 7.07 9.73 -20.66
N THR A 85 6.63 9.99 -19.44
CA THR A 85 7.46 9.94 -18.24
C THR A 85 6.93 8.84 -17.32
N VAL A 86 7.81 7.99 -16.82
CA VAL A 86 7.52 6.95 -15.83
C VAL A 86 8.37 7.23 -14.60
N PHE A 87 7.74 7.12 -13.42
CA PHE A 87 8.42 7.33 -12.14
C PHE A 87 8.64 6.00 -11.42
N ARG A 88 9.85 5.79 -10.91
CA ARG A 88 10.23 4.63 -10.11
C ARG A 88 10.87 5.09 -8.81
N HIS A 89 10.32 4.67 -7.67
CA HIS A 89 10.94 4.96 -6.39
C HIS A 89 12.25 4.18 -6.25
N ILE A 90 13.27 4.76 -5.61
CA ILE A 90 14.58 4.11 -5.37
C ILE A 90 14.44 2.75 -4.66
N TRP A 91 13.41 2.60 -3.79
CA TRP A 91 13.09 1.36 -3.08
C TRP A 91 11.98 0.54 -3.75
N GLN A 92 11.76 0.72 -5.05
CA GLN A 92 10.70 0.01 -5.77
C GLN A 92 10.88 -1.52 -5.70
N PHE A 93 12.11 -2.00 -5.70
CA PHE A 93 12.41 -3.43 -5.56
C PHE A 93 11.78 -4.03 -4.31
N TYR A 94 11.88 -3.34 -3.17
CA TYR A 94 11.27 -3.77 -1.90
C TYR A 94 9.74 -3.75 -1.94
N LEU A 95 9.17 -2.78 -2.64
CA LEU A 95 7.71 -2.70 -2.84
C LEU A 95 7.22 -3.84 -3.73
N ASP A 96 7.93 -4.14 -4.80
CA ASP A 96 7.61 -5.23 -5.73
C ASP A 96 7.66 -6.59 -5.00
N LYS A 97 8.66 -6.80 -4.12
CA LYS A 97 8.78 -8.01 -3.31
C LYS A 97 7.59 -8.18 -2.33
N ILE A 98 7.17 -7.10 -1.66
CA ILE A 98 6.00 -7.11 -0.78
C ILE A 98 4.70 -7.36 -1.58
N GLU A 99 4.58 -6.80 -2.79
CA GLU A 99 3.43 -7.05 -3.66
C GLU A 99 3.36 -8.51 -4.09
N GLN A 100 4.50 -9.14 -4.39
CA GLN A 100 4.57 -10.58 -4.65
C GLN A 100 4.09 -11.40 -3.44
N ASN A 101 4.51 -11.05 -2.21
CA ASN A 101 4.02 -11.70 -1.00
C ASN A 101 2.50 -11.66 -0.89
N ARG A 102 1.88 -10.53 -1.25
CA ARG A 102 0.42 -10.35 -1.23
C ARG A 102 -0.31 -11.31 -2.19
N LEU A 103 0.31 -11.66 -3.30
CA LEU A 103 -0.28 -12.52 -4.33
C LEU A 103 -0.19 -14.02 -4.00
N THR A 104 0.66 -14.41 -3.05
CA THR A 104 0.79 -15.79 -2.59
C THR A 104 -0.49 -16.27 -1.89
N THR A 105 -0.67 -17.59 -1.81
CA THR A 105 -1.79 -18.21 -1.04
C THR A 105 -1.76 -17.80 0.42
N TRP A 106 -0.58 -17.82 1.04
CA TRP A 106 -0.36 -17.35 2.42
C TRP A 106 -0.73 -15.87 2.58
N GLY A 107 -0.27 -15.01 1.66
CA GLY A 107 -0.55 -13.58 1.70
C GLY A 107 -2.05 -13.28 1.61
N LYS A 108 -2.77 -13.96 0.72
CA LYS A 108 -4.23 -13.84 0.58
C LYS A 108 -4.96 -14.30 1.86
N ALA A 109 -4.58 -15.44 2.43
CA ALA A 109 -5.17 -15.97 3.65
C ALA A 109 -4.91 -15.03 4.85
N THR A 110 -3.67 -14.58 5.02
CA THR A 110 -3.28 -13.66 6.09
C THR A 110 -3.99 -12.30 5.96
N TYR A 111 -4.11 -11.79 4.73
CA TYR A 111 -4.82 -10.52 4.49
C TYR A 111 -6.32 -10.62 4.78
N LYS A 112 -6.94 -11.78 4.53
CA LYS A 112 -8.36 -12.04 4.87
C LYS A 112 -8.62 -11.90 6.37
N ARG A 113 -7.68 -12.37 7.22
CA ARG A 113 -7.78 -12.24 8.70
C ARG A 113 -7.83 -10.79 9.19
N ARG A 114 -7.35 -9.83 8.40
CA ARG A 114 -7.43 -8.41 8.74
C ARG A 114 -8.87 -7.94 8.99
N LYS A 115 -9.86 -8.45 8.26
CA LYS A 115 -11.28 -8.12 8.44
C LYS A 115 -11.79 -8.58 9.81
N GLU A 116 -11.31 -9.72 10.28
CA GLU A 116 -11.73 -10.32 11.56
C GLU A 116 -11.12 -9.59 12.77
N THR A 117 -9.98 -8.93 12.57
CA THR A 117 -9.23 -8.27 13.66
C THR A 117 -9.35 -6.76 13.61
N ILE A 118 -8.54 -6.11 12.79
CA ILE A 118 -8.38 -4.65 12.78
C ILE A 118 -9.63 -3.95 12.27
N GLU A 119 -10.21 -4.43 11.16
CA GLU A 119 -11.38 -3.77 10.56
C GLU A 119 -12.61 -3.89 11.48
N ARG A 120 -12.78 -5.03 12.14
CA ARG A 120 -13.81 -5.22 13.16
C ARG A 120 -13.61 -4.30 14.36
N LEU A 121 -12.37 -4.16 14.84
CA LEU A 121 -12.05 -3.27 15.95
C LEU A 121 -12.38 -1.81 15.61
N PHE A 122 -11.97 -1.34 14.43
CA PHE A 122 -12.30 0.01 13.97
C PHE A 122 -13.81 0.18 13.71
N GLY A 123 -14.48 -0.83 13.20
CA GLY A 123 -15.94 -0.83 13.07
C GLY A 123 -16.61 -0.62 14.42
N THR A 124 -16.25 -1.41 15.42
CA THR A 124 -16.76 -1.29 16.79
C THR A 124 -16.47 0.10 17.40
N ALA A 125 -15.26 0.62 17.20
CA ALA A 125 -14.88 1.93 17.68
C ALA A 125 -15.72 3.06 17.05
N LYS A 126 -16.00 2.96 15.75
CA LYS A 126 -16.85 3.94 15.04
C LYS A 126 -18.32 3.89 15.45
N GLU A 127 -18.88 2.69 15.58
CA GLU A 127 -20.32 2.51 15.86
C GLU A 127 -20.66 2.70 17.35
N HIS A 128 -19.80 2.23 18.26
CA HIS A 128 -20.10 2.17 19.68
C HIS A 128 -19.25 3.09 20.55
N HIS A 129 -18.23 3.75 20.02
CA HIS A 129 -17.31 4.60 20.79
C HIS A 129 -17.12 5.99 20.15
N ASN A 130 -18.05 6.41 19.32
CA ASN A 130 -18.07 7.76 18.72
C ASN A 130 -16.77 8.17 17.99
N LEU A 131 -16.09 7.19 17.32
CA LEU A 131 -14.91 7.47 16.49
C LEU A 131 -15.26 7.73 15.02
N ARG A 132 -16.54 7.71 14.62
CA ARG A 132 -16.94 8.03 13.24
C ARG A 132 -16.72 9.50 12.92
N TYR A 133 -16.97 10.36 13.88
CA TYR A 133 -16.75 11.80 13.79
C TYR A 133 -15.96 12.29 15.01
N THR A 134 -15.24 13.39 14.84
CA THR A 134 -14.53 14.02 15.95
C THR A 134 -14.80 15.53 15.94
N HIS A 135 -15.04 16.08 17.14
CA HIS A 135 -15.07 17.51 17.37
C HIS A 135 -13.72 18.02 17.94
N GLU A 136 -12.76 17.11 18.11
CA GLU A 136 -11.45 17.44 18.64
C GLU A 136 -10.59 18.11 17.57
N ASN A 137 -10.07 19.29 17.89
CA ASN A 137 -9.14 20.03 17.06
C ASN A 137 -7.71 19.80 17.58
N GLY A 138 -6.81 19.42 16.67
CA GLY A 138 -5.40 19.18 16.96
C GLY A 138 -5.06 17.71 17.20
N ARG A 139 -3.79 17.41 16.93
CA ARG A 139 -3.27 16.04 16.94
C ARG A 139 -3.29 15.42 18.34
N ASP A 140 -2.93 16.20 19.36
CA ASP A 140 -2.75 15.67 20.72
C ASP A 140 -4.09 15.30 21.35
N LYS A 141 -5.13 16.14 21.19
CA LYS A 141 -6.50 15.83 21.63
C LYS A 141 -7.04 14.59 20.92
N MET A 142 -6.78 14.48 19.61
CA MET A 142 -7.19 13.30 18.84
C MET A 142 -6.45 12.04 19.29
N HIS A 143 -5.15 12.12 19.61
CA HIS A 143 -4.36 11.02 20.18
C HIS A 143 -4.94 10.56 21.52
N MET A 144 -5.29 11.50 22.42
CA MET A 144 -5.89 11.19 23.70
C MET A 144 -7.24 10.49 23.52
N LYS A 145 -8.13 11.01 22.67
CA LYS A 145 -9.43 10.40 22.36
C LYS A 145 -9.28 8.97 21.83
N LEU A 146 -8.34 8.76 20.88
CA LEU A 146 -8.05 7.43 20.35
C LEU A 146 -7.51 6.49 21.43
N GLY A 147 -6.56 6.96 22.24
CA GLY A 147 -5.99 6.21 23.35
C GLY A 147 -7.04 5.74 24.35
N LEU A 148 -7.92 6.64 24.80
CA LEU A 148 -9.02 6.30 25.70
C LEU A 148 -10.00 5.30 25.08
N THR A 149 -10.37 5.50 23.81
CA THR A 149 -11.28 4.58 23.11
C THR A 149 -10.70 3.16 23.04
N PHE A 150 -9.44 3.01 22.66
CA PHE A 150 -8.81 1.69 22.58
C PHE A 150 -8.52 1.09 23.94
N ALA A 151 -8.23 1.90 24.97
CA ALA A 151 -8.14 1.43 26.35
C ALA A 151 -9.48 0.84 26.82
N CYS A 152 -10.60 1.52 26.59
CA CYS A 152 -11.92 1.00 26.91
C CYS A 152 -12.26 -0.30 26.18
N LEU A 153 -11.92 -0.39 24.89
CA LEU A 153 -12.12 -1.63 24.12
C LEU A 153 -11.28 -2.79 24.66
N ASN A 154 -10.03 -2.53 25.06
CA ASN A 154 -9.16 -3.52 25.67
C ASN A 154 -9.67 -3.96 27.04
N MET A 155 -10.13 -3.05 27.88
CA MET A 155 -10.74 -3.39 29.17
C MET A 155 -12.01 -4.25 29.00
N LYS A 156 -12.89 -3.91 28.08
CA LYS A 156 -14.08 -4.75 27.74
C LYS A 156 -13.67 -6.15 27.30
N LYS A 157 -12.60 -6.26 26.47
CA LYS A 157 -12.08 -7.55 26.04
C LYS A 157 -11.52 -8.34 27.20
N LEU A 158 -10.71 -7.68 28.05
CA LEU A 158 -10.15 -8.30 29.25
C LEU A 158 -11.22 -8.81 30.21
N ALA A 159 -12.22 -7.99 30.51
CA ALA A 159 -13.36 -8.40 31.36
C ALA A 159 -14.08 -9.64 30.82
N LYS A 160 -14.31 -9.71 29.50
CA LYS A 160 -14.90 -10.91 28.88
C LYS A 160 -14.02 -12.15 29.02
N ILE A 161 -12.69 -11.98 28.91
CA ILE A 161 -11.73 -13.09 29.06
C ILE A 161 -11.75 -13.59 30.50
N MET A 162 -11.69 -12.69 31.48
CA MET A 162 -11.76 -13.05 32.89
C MET A 162 -13.06 -13.77 33.23
N ALA A 163 -14.21 -13.23 32.84
CA ALA A 163 -15.50 -13.86 33.05
C ALA A 163 -15.63 -15.24 32.38
N ASN A 164 -15.01 -15.44 31.22
CA ASN A 164 -14.99 -16.74 30.57
C ASN A 164 -14.04 -17.73 31.24
N ARG A 165 -12.90 -17.26 31.78
CA ARG A 165 -11.96 -18.05 32.56
C ARG A 165 -12.65 -18.61 33.83
N ASP A 166 -13.35 -17.77 34.55
CA ASP A 166 -14.09 -18.15 35.75
C ASP A 166 -15.20 -19.18 35.48
N ARG A 167 -15.71 -19.19 34.24
CA ARG A 167 -16.69 -20.19 33.77
C ARG A 167 -16.07 -21.49 33.22
N GLY A 168 -14.74 -21.64 33.32
CA GLY A 168 -14.04 -22.83 32.80
C GLY A 168 -14.02 -22.97 31.28
N LYS A 169 -14.31 -21.86 30.53
CA LYS A 169 -14.45 -21.88 29.06
C LYS A 169 -13.26 -21.27 28.29
N VAL A 170 -12.10 -21.07 28.95
CA VAL A 170 -10.96 -20.43 28.27
C VAL A 170 -9.89 -21.44 27.91
N ASN A 171 -9.83 -21.81 26.62
CA ASN A 171 -8.64 -22.37 26.03
C ASN A 171 -7.66 -21.20 25.72
N PHE A 172 -6.52 -21.15 26.38
CA PHE A 172 -5.49 -20.12 26.25
C PHE A 172 -4.90 -20.00 24.82
N PHE A 173 -5.08 -21.01 23.97
CA PHE A 173 -4.51 -21.08 22.62
C PHE A 173 -5.18 -20.18 21.57
N ASN A 174 -6.36 -19.64 21.84
CA ASN A 174 -7.07 -18.80 20.85
C ASN A 174 -6.81 -17.29 21.01
N PHE A 175 -5.79 -16.89 21.78
CA PHE A 175 -5.53 -15.48 22.07
C PHE A 175 -4.70 -14.77 21.00
N TRP A 176 -3.99 -15.55 20.15
CA TRP A 176 -3.05 -15.03 19.14
C TRP A 176 -3.34 -15.48 17.70
N MET A 177 -4.47 -16.08 17.43
CA MET A 177 -4.91 -16.34 16.05
C MET A 177 -5.92 -15.34 15.55
#